data_6d016cd0c65d6ba73bcbc2e90aa1eb51
#
_entry.id   6d016cd0c65d6ba73bcbc2e90aa1eb51
#
_cell.length_a   1.000
_cell.length_b   1.000
_cell.length_c   1.000
_cell.angle_alpha   90.00
_cell.angle_beta   90.00
_cell.angle_gamma   90.00
#
_symmetry.space_group_name_H-M   'P 1'
#
loop_
_entity.id
_entity.type
_entity.pdbx_description
1 polymer ?
#
loop_
_entity_poly.entity_id
_entity_poly.type
_entity_poly.pdbx_seq_one_letter_code
_entity_poly.pdbx_strand_id
1 'polypeptide(L)'
;MDSTQKLQVDSSLDVRGIPRATGFLKAREQLQGMLENQVLELHIDEGEPLTTIPFALRADGHEILISEPSNHGVRLLVRKRSLLT
;
A
#
# COMPACT_ATOMS: atom_id res chain seq x y z
N MET A 1 -6.81 16.75 -21.53
CA MET A 1 -6.84 16.46 -21.15
C MET A 1 -6.61 15.72 -20.73
N ASP A 2 -6.09 15.39 -20.51
CA ASP A 2 -5.88 14.67 -20.19
C ASP A 2 -6.19 14.21 -19.35
N SER A 3 -6.59 14.35 -19.43
CA SER A 3 -7.11 13.91 -18.62
C SER A 3 -6.86 12.88 -18.04
N THR A 4 -6.23 12.47 -18.32
CA THR A 4 -5.96 11.43 -17.77
C THR A 4 -5.45 11.51 -16.52
N GLN A 5 -6.03 10.99 -15.63
CA GLN A 5 -5.67 11.06 -14.33
C GLN A 5 -4.88 9.88 -14.03
N LYS A 6 -3.60 9.91 -14.27
CA LYS A 6 -2.77 8.88 -13.83
C LYS A 6 -2.53 9.05 -12.36
N LEU A 7 -2.61 7.96 -11.61
CA LEU A 7 -2.26 8.00 -10.21
C LEU A 7 -0.76 8.20 -10.10
N GLN A 8 -0.37 9.19 -9.35
CA GLN A 8 1.03 9.49 -9.16
C GLN A 8 1.52 8.71 -7.94
N VAL A 9 2.58 7.95 -8.12
CA VAL A 9 3.17 7.19 -7.01
C VAL A 9 4.22 8.08 -6.37
N ASP A 10 4.07 8.30 -5.07
CA ASP A 10 4.98 9.16 -4.33
C ASP A 10 6.09 8.39 -3.63
N SER A 11 5.84 7.13 -3.33
CA SER A 11 6.79 6.29 -2.62
C SER A 11 6.56 4.84 -3.00
N SER A 12 7.56 4.00 -2.82
CA SER A 12 7.47 2.61 -3.23
C SER A 12 8.14 1.73 -2.18
N LEU A 13 7.59 0.56 -1.94
CA LEU A 13 8.12 -0.37 -0.95
C LEU A 13 7.83 -1.80 -1.38
N ASP A 14 8.84 -2.65 -1.31
CA ASP A 14 8.70 -4.05 -1.67
C ASP A 14 8.91 -4.89 -0.42
N VAL A 15 7.86 -5.58 0.01
CA VAL A 15 7.94 -6.45 1.18
C VAL A 15 7.75 -7.92 0.82
N ARG A 16 7.92 -8.27 -0.47
CA ARG A 16 7.85 -9.66 -0.88
C ARG A 16 9.03 -10.42 -0.27
N GLY A 17 8.76 -11.65 0.16
CA GLY A 17 9.78 -12.48 0.78
C GLY A 17 10.04 -12.15 2.23
N ILE A 18 9.31 -11.20 2.81
CA ILE A 18 9.45 -10.81 4.19
C ILE A 18 8.25 -11.35 4.96
N PRO A 19 8.41 -11.81 6.20
CA PRO A 19 7.28 -12.30 6.98
C PRO A 19 6.17 -11.26 7.02
N ARG A 20 4.93 -11.74 6.93
CA ARG A 20 3.75 -10.89 6.81
C ARG A 20 3.69 -9.78 7.86
N ALA A 21 3.92 -10.13 9.12
CA ALA A 21 3.84 -9.13 10.19
C ALA A 21 4.90 -8.05 10.03
N THR A 22 6.12 -8.45 9.66
CA THR A 22 7.20 -7.49 9.44
C THR A 22 6.90 -6.62 8.22
N GLY A 23 6.36 -7.24 7.16
CA GLY A 23 6.00 -6.48 5.97
C GLY A 23 4.96 -5.43 6.25
N PHE A 24 3.95 -5.80 7.05
CA PHE A 24 2.91 -4.84 7.43
C PHE A 24 3.51 -3.67 8.23
N LEU A 25 4.39 -3.99 9.18
CA LEU A 25 4.99 -2.93 9.98
C LEU A 25 5.84 -1.98 9.14
N LYS A 26 6.54 -2.51 8.16
CA LYS A 26 7.34 -1.66 7.27
C LYS A 26 6.43 -0.74 6.44
N ALA A 27 5.33 -1.28 5.94
CA ALA A 27 4.39 -0.48 5.17
C ALA A 27 3.77 0.61 6.03
N ARG A 28 3.42 0.26 7.26
CA ARG A 28 2.83 1.21 8.18
C ARG A 28 3.79 2.34 8.51
N GLU A 29 5.04 1.99 8.76
CA GLU A 29 6.06 3.00 9.03
C GLU A 29 6.25 3.94 7.85
N GLN A 30 6.28 3.38 6.65
CA GLN A 30 6.44 4.19 5.44
C GLN A 30 5.28 5.16 5.32
N LEU A 31 4.06 4.67 5.52
CA LEU A 31 2.87 5.52 5.41
C LEU A 31 2.87 6.61 6.48
N GLN A 32 3.34 6.28 7.67
CA GLN A 32 3.36 7.28 8.74
C GLN A 32 4.25 8.47 8.41
N GLY A 33 5.28 8.24 7.60
CA GLY A 33 6.17 9.31 7.19
C GLY A 33 5.71 10.06 5.95
N MET A 34 4.61 9.65 5.35
CA MET A 34 4.12 10.28 4.12
C MET A 34 3.11 11.37 4.44
N LEU A 35 2.90 12.25 3.49
CA LEU A 35 1.91 13.32 3.64
C LEU A 35 0.52 12.80 3.27
N GLU A 36 -0.48 13.48 3.76
CA GLU A 36 -1.87 13.14 3.47
C GLU A 36 -2.09 13.08 1.96
N ASN A 37 -2.79 12.07 1.52
CA ASN A 37 -3.15 11.82 0.12
C ASN A 37 -2.01 11.37 -0.78
N GLN A 38 -0.80 11.23 -0.26
CA GLN A 38 0.27 10.65 -1.06
C GLN A 38 0.02 9.16 -1.25
N VAL A 39 0.55 8.61 -2.32
CA VAL A 39 0.28 7.24 -2.73
C VAL A 39 1.54 6.40 -2.60
N LEU A 40 1.41 5.28 -1.90
CA LEU A 40 2.48 4.30 -1.74
C LEU A 40 2.22 3.13 -2.68
N GLU A 41 3.22 2.77 -3.47
CA GLU A 41 3.16 1.56 -4.26
C GLU A 41 3.78 0.45 -3.42
N LEU A 42 2.99 -0.56 -3.10
CA LEU A 42 3.43 -1.62 -2.21
C LEU A 42 3.38 -2.94 -2.93
N HIS A 43 4.49 -3.67 -2.91
CA HIS A 43 4.55 -5.00 -3.51
C HIS A 43 4.55 -6.03 -2.41
N ILE A 44 3.59 -6.94 -2.45
CA ILE A 44 3.43 -7.99 -1.43
C ILE A 44 3.35 -9.35 -2.09
N ASP A 45 3.54 -10.40 -1.30
CA ASP A 45 3.37 -11.76 -1.78
C ASP A 45 1.89 -12.10 -1.91
N GLU A 46 1.60 -13.08 -2.76
CA GLU A 46 0.24 -13.63 -2.83
C GLU A 46 -0.02 -14.45 -1.57
N GLY A 47 -1.26 -14.82 -1.37
CA GLY A 47 -1.64 -15.67 -0.26
C GLY A 47 -2.01 -14.85 0.96
N GLU A 48 -1.52 -15.25 2.12
CA GLU A 48 -1.87 -14.59 3.37
C GLU A 48 -1.60 -13.10 3.40
N PRO A 49 -0.44 -12.63 2.91
CA PRO A 49 -0.20 -11.18 2.92
C PRO A 49 -1.25 -10.42 2.14
N LEU A 50 -1.75 -11.02 1.04
CA LEU A 50 -2.76 -10.35 0.23
C LEU A 50 -4.07 -10.16 0.99
N THR A 51 -4.42 -11.09 1.87
CA THR A 51 -5.67 -10.96 2.59
C THR A 51 -5.53 -10.14 3.86
N THR A 52 -4.34 -10.10 4.45
CA THR A 52 -4.16 -9.45 5.74
C THR A 52 -3.61 -8.03 5.67
N ILE A 53 -2.63 -7.81 4.81
CA ILE A 53 -2.01 -6.48 4.75
C ILE A 53 -2.98 -5.40 4.27
N PRO A 54 -3.72 -5.60 3.17
CA PRO A 54 -4.69 -4.58 2.77
C PRO A 54 -5.74 -4.34 3.83
N PHE A 55 -6.22 -5.42 4.46
CA PHE A 55 -7.23 -5.28 5.48
C PHE A 55 -6.71 -4.46 6.66
N ALA A 56 -5.49 -4.74 7.10
CA ALA A 56 -4.90 -4.02 8.23
C ALA A 56 -4.65 -2.55 7.88
N LEU A 57 -4.23 -2.27 6.64
CA LEU A 57 -4.01 -0.89 6.23
C LEU A 57 -5.32 -0.11 6.18
N ARG A 58 -6.40 -0.77 5.73
CA ARG A 58 -7.72 -0.15 5.77
C ARG A 58 -8.16 0.12 7.19
N ALA A 59 -7.84 -0.79 8.11
CA ALA A 59 -8.17 -0.60 9.52
C ALA A 59 -7.43 0.61 10.10
N ASP A 60 -6.25 0.90 9.56
CA ASP A 60 -5.51 2.11 9.94
C ASP A 60 -6.06 3.36 9.27
N GLY A 61 -7.07 3.21 8.42
CA GLY A 61 -7.72 4.35 7.78
C GLY A 61 -7.25 4.66 6.39
N HIS A 62 -6.25 3.93 5.88
CA HIS A 62 -5.73 4.21 4.54
C HIS A 62 -6.66 3.64 3.47
N GLU A 63 -6.53 4.15 2.27
CA GLU A 63 -7.39 3.75 1.16
C GLU A 63 -6.61 2.89 0.17
N ILE A 64 -7.14 1.71 -0.16
CA ILE A 64 -6.52 0.86 -1.17
C ILE A 64 -7.12 1.24 -2.52
N LEU A 65 -6.33 1.85 -3.36
CA LEU A 65 -6.81 2.34 -4.65
C LEU A 65 -6.80 1.26 -5.71
N ILE A 66 -5.76 0.46 -5.73
CA ILE A 66 -5.58 -0.58 -6.74
C ILE A 66 -4.97 -1.80 -6.09
N SER A 67 -5.42 -2.97 -6.51
CA SER A 67 -4.83 -4.24 -6.13
C SER A 67 -4.80 -5.07 -7.39
N GLU A 68 -3.61 -5.36 -7.89
CA GLU A 68 -3.49 -6.07 -9.15
C GLU A 68 -2.32 -7.04 -9.12
N PRO A 69 -2.40 -8.13 -9.88
CA PRO A 69 -1.30 -9.07 -9.94
C PRO A 69 -0.06 -8.41 -10.53
N SER A 70 1.08 -8.84 -10.07
CA SER A 70 2.34 -8.41 -10.66
C SER A 70 3.28 -9.60 -10.63
N ASN A 71 4.49 -9.45 -11.15
CA ASN A 71 5.43 -10.56 -11.17
C ASN A 71 5.68 -11.03 -9.75
N HIS A 72 5.35 -12.31 -9.50
CA HIS A 72 5.62 -12.95 -8.21
C HIS A 72 4.92 -12.30 -7.04
N GLY A 73 3.74 -11.74 -7.25
CA GLY A 73 3.03 -11.15 -6.12
C GLY A 73 1.90 -10.25 -6.56
N VAL A 74 1.64 -9.24 -5.75
CA VAL A 74 0.55 -8.31 -5.97
C VAL A 74 1.05 -6.91 -5.74
N ARG A 75 0.60 -6.01 -6.59
CA ARG A 75 0.94 -4.59 -6.49
C ARG A 75 -0.26 -3.85 -5.94
N LEU A 76 -0.07 -3.14 -4.86
CA LEU A 76 -1.11 -2.32 -4.25
C LEU A 76 -0.75 -0.86 -4.40
N LEU A 77 -1.74 -0.02 -4.64
CA LEU A 77 -1.56 1.43 -4.50
C LEU A 77 -2.38 1.86 -3.31
N VAL A 78 -1.73 2.45 -2.34
CA VAL A 78 -2.34 2.82 -1.07
C VAL A 78 -2.25 4.31 -0.88
N ARG A 79 -3.38 4.97 -0.69
CA ARG A 79 -3.38 6.40 -0.41
C ARG A 79 -3.30 6.62 1.09
N LYS A 80 -2.34 7.44 1.48
CA LYS A 80 -2.15 7.77 2.88
C LYS A 80 -3.32 8.62 3.38
N ARG A 81 -3.96 8.17 4.43
CA ARG A 81 -5.01 8.94 5.07
C ARG A 81 -4.76 8.95 6.56
N SER A 82 -4.92 10.10 7.17
CA SER A 82 -4.80 10.18 8.61
C SER A 82 -6.13 9.84 9.24
N LEU A 83 -6.08 9.11 10.33
CA LEU A 83 -7.29 8.82 11.08
C LEU A 83 -7.74 10.00 11.87
N LEU A 84 -6.83 10.90 12.18
CA LEU A 84 -7.17 12.02 12.94
C LEU A 84 -7.94 12.96 12.16
N THR A 85 -8.89 13.52 12.69
CA THR A 85 -9.68 14.52 12.01
C THR A 85 -9.67 15.83 12.77
#